data_c91fbcb2a7d4e2af174dd816b5d1597c
#
_entry.id   c91fbcb2a7d4e2af174dd816b5d1597c
#
_cell.length_a   1.000
_cell.length_b   1.000
_cell.length_c   1.000
_cell.angle_alpha   90.00
_cell.angle_beta   90.00
_cell.angle_gamma   90.00
#
_symmetry.space_group_name_H-M   'P 1'
#
loop_
_entity.id
_entity.type
_entity.pdbx_description
1 polymer ?
#
loop_
_entity_poly.entity_id
_entity_poly.type
_entity_poly.pdbx_seq_one_letter_code
_entity_poly.pdbx_strand_id
1 'polypeptide(L)'
;MIHINSLCAQTINIWLLFLAFYPFSCNFAANDISMRILIVNTSEKTGGAAVAANRLKDALNNSGVKAKMLVRDKLTDDITVVSLGHEWRNQWHLLWERFCVFWNLHFSRNHLFEIDLANTGTDITKLREFKEADIIHLSWINQGMLSLNSIKKILCSGKPVVWTMHDLWPASGICHYAHGCYRYENGCGNCPLLPGRGSSNDLSSKVWKRKKAVYHHGNMWFVTCSQWLARQAKRSGLLRGISVRSIPNPIDTHIFEPQDKQKARQQLQLPEYKRLILFVSQRVTDQRKGMDYFIDAIDKMVAEHPEMKDNTGIAILGGHAEELEGKLALPVYPIGYVTDQQRIRDVYNAANVFVLPSLEDNLPNTIMEAMACGVPCVGFKVGGIPEMIDHCKNGYVAAERNADDLAKGIHWVLDESDYTALSEAAVGKVQRCYSQRSVAMQYLEVYNEALAYKNFRL
;
A
#
# COMPACT_ATOMS: atom_id res chain seq x y z
N MET A 1 48.35 50.05 2.68
CA MET A 1 46.91 50.17 2.29
C MET A 1 46.83 50.13 0.80
N ILE A 2 46.50 49.02 0.20
CA ILE A 2 46.13 48.70 -1.18
C ILE A 2 46.54 47.24 -1.34
N HIS A 3 45.57 46.36 -1.38
CA HIS A 3 45.52 44.96 -1.91
C HIS A 3 44.65 44.02 -1.07
N ILE A 4 43.36 44.34 -0.92
CA ILE A 4 42.31 43.37 -0.49
C ILE A 4 40.95 43.72 -1.14
N ASN A 5 40.88 43.92 -2.44
CA ASN A 5 39.60 44.13 -3.15
C ASN A 5 39.50 43.47 -4.53
N SER A 6 40.28 42.43 -4.78
CA SER A 6 40.26 41.78 -6.12
C SER A 6 39.75 40.31 -6.10
N LEU A 7 39.58 39.69 -4.96
CA LEU A 7 39.16 38.27 -4.88
C LEU A 7 37.65 38.06 -4.63
N CYS A 8 36.91 39.08 -4.26
CA CYS A 8 35.47 38.95 -3.99
C CYS A 8 34.57 39.16 -5.22
N ALA A 9 35.12 39.79 -6.29
CA ALA A 9 34.37 40.07 -7.51
C ALA A 9 34.41 38.91 -8.53
N GLN A 10 35.34 37.97 -8.41
CA GLN A 10 35.43 36.80 -9.35
C GLN A 10 34.59 35.61 -8.89
N THR A 11 34.28 35.48 -7.61
CA THR A 11 33.41 34.40 -7.07
C THR A 11 31.93 34.63 -7.33
N ILE A 12 31.48 35.85 -7.48
CA ILE A 12 30.06 36.17 -7.74
C ILE A 12 29.67 35.94 -9.21
N ASN A 13 30.64 36.08 -10.15
CA ASN A 13 30.37 35.85 -11.56
C ASN A 13 30.33 34.37 -11.96
N ILE A 14 30.91 33.45 -11.19
CA ILE A 14 30.83 32.01 -11.47
C ILE A 14 29.47 31.43 -11.02
N TRP A 15 28.85 31.97 -9.98
CA TRP A 15 27.52 31.53 -9.55
C TRP A 15 26.39 32.05 -10.46
N LEU A 16 26.56 33.20 -11.08
CA LEU A 16 25.62 33.74 -12.07
C LEU A 16 25.69 33.04 -13.44
N LEU A 17 26.85 32.45 -13.80
CA LEU A 17 27.03 31.66 -15.02
C LEU A 17 26.47 30.24 -14.88
N PHE A 18 26.37 29.67 -13.66
CA PHE A 18 25.73 28.37 -13.44
C PHE A 18 24.20 28.45 -13.41
N LEU A 19 23.61 29.62 -13.17
CA LEU A 19 22.14 29.86 -13.24
C LEU A 19 21.64 30.15 -14.65
N ALA A 20 22.54 30.44 -15.61
CA ALA A 20 22.16 30.79 -16.98
C ALA A 20 22.17 29.60 -17.99
N PHE A 21 22.58 28.41 -17.59
CA PHE A 21 22.70 27.25 -18.48
C PHE A 21 21.81 26.04 -18.13
N TYR A 22 20.84 26.21 -17.23
CA TYR A 22 19.72 25.28 -17.15
C TYR A 22 18.42 26.03 -17.40
N PRO A 23 17.99 26.12 -18.66
CA PRO A 23 16.58 26.43 -18.92
C PRO A 23 15.77 25.17 -18.52
N PHE A 24 15.33 25.07 -17.26
CA PHE A 24 14.12 24.31 -16.95
C PHE A 24 12.94 25.07 -17.57
N SER A 25 12.94 25.21 -18.88
CA SER A 25 11.73 25.44 -19.62
C SER A 25 10.95 24.13 -19.59
N CYS A 26 10.11 23.95 -18.57
CA CYS A 26 8.92 23.14 -18.70
C CYS A 26 8.02 23.78 -19.81
N ASN A 27 8.46 23.68 -21.05
CA ASN A 27 7.56 23.75 -22.19
C ASN A 27 6.78 22.43 -22.20
N PHE A 28 5.80 22.30 -21.29
CA PHE A 28 4.61 21.54 -21.58
C PHE A 28 3.91 22.30 -22.72
N ALA A 29 4.40 22.09 -23.94
CA ALA A 29 3.59 22.37 -25.12
C ALA A 29 2.30 21.58 -24.91
N ALA A 30 1.21 22.30 -24.72
CA ALA A 30 -0.14 21.80 -24.66
C ALA A 30 -0.50 21.14 -26.02
N ASN A 31 0.02 19.95 -26.25
CA ASN A 31 -0.66 18.99 -27.08
C ASN A 31 -1.74 18.37 -26.20
N ASP A 32 -2.97 18.78 -26.44
CA ASP A 32 -4.23 18.41 -25.79
C ASP A 32 -4.58 16.92 -26.00
N ILE A 33 -3.62 16.02 -25.92
CA ILE A 33 -3.83 14.58 -25.87
C ILE A 33 -3.77 14.18 -24.40
N SER A 34 -4.90 14.41 -23.72
CA SER A 34 -5.09 13.91 -22.35
C SER A 34 -4.86 12.41 -22.33
N MET A 35 -3.71 11.98 -21.75
CA MET A 35 -3.33 10.57 -21.53
C MET A 35 -4.48 9.80 -20.87
N ARG A 36 -4.82 8.63 -21.42
CA ARG A 36 -5.89 7.75 -20.93
C ARG A 36 -5.30 6.51 -20.29
N ILE A 37 -5.52 6.36 -19.01
CA ILE A 37 -5.02 5.22 -18.21
C ILE A 37 -6.18 4.30 -17.85
N LEU A 38 -6.02 3.00 -18.06
CA LEU A 38 -6.92 1.99 -17.53
C LEU A 38 -6.26 1.25 -16.38
N ILE A 39 -6.67 1.55 -15.15
CA ILE A 39 -6.24 0.83 -13.95
C ILE A 39 -7.10 -0.41 -13.82
N VAL A 40 -6.48 -1.58 -13.70
CA VAL A 40 -7.16 -2.88 -13.58
C VAL A 40 -6.91 -3.43 -12.19
N ASN A 41 -7.99 -3.62 -11.42
CA ASN A 41 -7.95 -4.16 -10.05
C ASN A 41 -9.13 -5.09 -9.80
N THR A 42 -9.03 -6.01 -8.87
CA THR A 42 -10.10 -6.98 -8.61
C THR A 42 -11.33 -6.33 -7.97
N SER A 43 -11.16 -5.52 -6.94
CA SER A 43 -12.25 -4.83 -6.26
C SER A 43 -12.06 -3.31 -6.30
N GLU A 44 -13.17 -2.57 -6.21
CA GLU A 44 -13.15 -1.11 -6.16
C GLU A 44 -12.64 -0.58 -4.82
N LYS A 45 -13.09 -1.15 -3.69
CA LYS A 45 -12.83 -0.62 -2.32
C LYS A 45 -12.43 -1.67 -1.30
N THR A 46 -12.57 -2.97 -1.62
CA THR A 46 -12.31 -4.02 -0.64
C THR A 46 -10.83 -4.37 -0.56
N GLY A 47 -10.22 -4.09 0.59
CA GLY A 47 -8.81 -4.34 0.87
C GLY A 47 -7.88 -3.19 0.53
N GLY A 48 -6.68 -3.19 1.14
CA GLY A 48 -5.72 -2.08 1.04
C GLY A 48 -5.25 -1.76 -0.38
N ALA A 49 -5.08 -2.79 -1.23
CA ALA A 49 -4.69 -2.63 -2.63
C ALA A 49 -5.80 -1.92 -3.45
N ALA A 50 -7.07 -2.26 -3.20
CA ALA A 50 -8.20 -1.64 -3.87
C ALA A 50 -8.34 -0.16 -3.49
N VAL A 51 -8.23 0.15 -2.21
CA VAL A 51 -8.23 1.54 -1.71
C VAL A 51 -7.09 2.34 -2.34
N ALA A 52 -5.88 1.77 -2.42
CA ALA A 52 -4.72 2.43 -3.01
C ALA A 52 -4.90 2.66 -4.52
N ALA A 53 -5.42 1.68 -5.27
CA ALA A 53 -5.68 1.81 -6.71
C ALA A 53 -6.77 2.86 -7.01
N ASN A 54 -7.83 2.92 -6.18
CA ASN A 54 -8.88 3.91 -6.32
C ASN A 54 -8.33 5.32 -6.02
N ARG A 55 -7.58 5.49 -4.93
CA ARG A 55 -6.90 6.75 -4.61
C ARG A 55 -5.92 7.19 -5.71
N LEU A 56 -5.22 6.25 -6.35
CA LEU A 56 -4.36 6.56 -7.49
C LEU A 56 -5.17 7.05 -8.70
N LYS A 57 -6.32 6.41 -9.00
CA LYS A 57 -7.25 6.88 -10.04
C LYS A 57 -7.67 8.33 -9.79
N ASP A 58 -8.04 8.65 -8.55
CA ASP A 58 -8.45 10.00 -8.18
C ASP A 58 -7.28 10.99 -8.26
N ALA A 59 -6.09 10.61 -7.77
CA ALA A 59 -4.89 11.42 -7.84
C ALA A 59 -4.50 11.77 -9.29
N LEU A 60 -4.60 10.81 -10.21
CA LEU A 60 -4.34 11.02 -11.64
C LEU A 60 -5.39 11.92 -12.28
N ASN A 61 -6.69 11.72 -12.00
CA ASN A 61 -7.75 12.57 -12.50
C ASN A 61 -7.62 14.01 -11.99
N ASN A 62 -7.30 14.20 -10.72
CA ASN A 62 -7.03 15.52 -10.11
C ASN A 62 -5.75 16.19 -10.68
N SER A 63 -4.88 15.42 -11.35
CA SER A 63 -3.66 15.90 -12.01
C SER A 63 -3.81 16.06 -13.53
N GLY A 64 -5.04 16.04 -14.07
CA GLY A 64 -5.34 16.29 -15.50
C GLY A 64 -5.21 15.07 -16.41
N VAL A 65 -5.06 13.88 -15.87
CA VAL A 65 -5.02 12.61 -16.63
C VAL A 65 -6.40 11.98 -16.64
N LYS A 66 -6.79 11.33 -17.75
CA LYS A 66 -8.06 10.58 -17.82
C LYS A 66 -7.86 9.15 -17.35
N ALA A 67 -7.97 8.91 -16.04
CA ALA A 67 -7.87 7.57 -15.45
C ALA A 67 -9.25 6.96 -15.23
N LYS A 68 -9.45 5.72 -15.70
CA LYS A 68 -10.59 4.86 -15.36
C LYS A 68 -10.09 3.63 -14.63
N MET A 69 -10.93 3.07 -13.77
CA MET A 69 -10.63 1.83 -13.06
C MET A 69 -11.57 0.74 -13.51
N LEU A 70 -11.04 -0.38 -14.00
CA LEU A 70 -11.78 -1.58 -14.38
C LEU A 70 -11.71 -2.58 -13.24
N VAL A 71 -12.86 -2.98 -12.71
CA VAL A 71 -12.95 -3.87 -11.56
C VAL A 71 -13.90 -5.05 -11.84
N ARG A 72 -13.68 -6.16 -11.12
CA ARG A 72 -14.65 -7.24 -11.03
C ARG A 72 -15.79 -6.84 -10.08
N ASP A 73 -15.44 -6.37 -8.88
CA ASP A 73 -16.37 -6.06 -7.80
C ASP A 73 -16.52 -4.54 -7.69
N LYS A 74 -17.50 -4.00 -8.43
CA LYS A 74 -17.88 -2.59 -8.36
C LYS A 74 -18.88 -2.40 -7.20
N LEU A 75 -18.66 -1.36 -6.39
CA LEU A 75 -19.42 -1.10 -5.16
C LEU A 75 -20.13 0.26 -5.15
N THR A 76 -19.77 1.17 -6.06
CA THR A 76 -20.34 2.53 -6.11
C THR A 76 -20.82 2.90 -7.51
N ASP A 77 -21.54 4.02 -7.61
CA ASP A 77 -22.00 4.57 -8.89
C ASP A 77 -20.97 5.50 -9.56
N ASP A 78 -19.71 5.49 -9.09
CA ASP A 78 -18.64 6.28 -9.70
C ASP A 78 -18.51 5.95 -11.20
N ILE A 79 -18.68 6.97 -12.05
CA ILE A 79 -18.62 6.85 -13.52
C ILE A 79 -17.20 6.56 -14.03
N THR A 80 -16.18 6.85 -13.24
CA THR A 80 -14.78 6.54 -13.55
C THR A 80 -14.40 5.09 -13.23
N VAL A 81 -15.28 4.35 -12.54
CA VAL A 81 -15.13 2.93 -12.24
C VAL A 81 -16.05 2.10 -13.14
N VAL A 82 -15.46 1.17 -13.86
CA VAL A 82 -16.15 0.29 -14.81
C VAL A 82 -16.17 -1.13 -14.28
N SER A 83 -17.33 -1.77 -14.31
CA SER A 83 -17.45 -3.20 -13.98
C SER A 83 -17.12 -4.08 -15.18
N LEU A 84 -16.50 -5.25 -14.93
CA LEU A 84 -16.35 -6.30 -15.96
C LEU A 84 -17.69 -6.83 -16.48
N GLY A 85 -18.78 -6.62 -15.75
CA GLY A 85 -20.06 -7.28 -16.03
C GLY A 85 -20.00 -8.80 -15.84
N HIS A 86 -21.06 -9.50 -16.23
CA HIS A 86 -21.13 -10.98 -16.17
C HIS A 86 -20.77 -11.59 -14.81
N GLU A 87 -21.46 -11.18 -13.76
CA GLU A 87 -21.19 -11.54 -12.35
C GLU A 87 -21.04 -13.04 -12.14
N TRP A 88 -21.95 -13.88 -12.72
CA TRP A 88 -21.89 -15.33 -12.59
C TRP A 88 -20.58 -15.92 -13.14
N ARG A 89 -20.06 -15.39 -14.25
CA ARG A 89 -18.78 -15.84 -14.84
C ARG A 89 -17.60 -15.43 -13.97
N ASN A 90 -17.66 -14.23 -13.40
CA ASN A 90 -16.62 -13.74 -12.49
C ASN A 90 -16.59 -14.57 -11.20
N GLN A 91 -17.76 -14.90 -10.65
CA GLN A 91 -17.87 -15.81 -9.50
C GLN A 91 -17.34 -17.22 -9.83
N TRP A 92 -17.65 -17.72 -11.03
CA TRP A 92 -17.10 -19.00 -11.48
C TRP A 92 -15.56 -18.97 -11.54
N HIS A 93 -14.93 -17.91 -12.06
CA HIS A 93 -13.49 -17.77 -12.08
C HIS A 93 -12.89 -17.78 -10.68
N LEU A 94 -13.49 -17.05 -9.74
CA LEU A 94 -13.08 -17.06 -8.35
C LEU A 94 -13.17 -18.44 -7.72
N LEU A 95 -14.32 -19.09 -7.84
CA LEU A 95 -14.55 -20.41 -7.25
C LEU A 95 -13.64 -21.48 -7.86
N TRP A 96 -13.45 -21.43 -9.19
CA TRP A 96 -12.56 -22.36 -9.88
C TRP A 96 -11.10 -22.20 -9.43
N GLU A 97 -10.60 -20.97 -9.33
CA GLU A 97 -9.24 -20.75 -8.84
C GLU A 97 -9.08 -21.23 -7.40
N ARG A 98 -10.02 -20.89 -6.50
CA ARG A 98 -10.01 -21.37 -5.11
C ARG A 98 -10.11 -22.90 -5.04
N PHE A 99 -10.92 -23.52 -5.87
CA PHE A 99 -10.98 -24.99 -5.97
C PHE A 99 -9.64 -25.58 -6.38
N CYS A 100 -8.99 -25.03 -7.42
CA CYS A 100 -7.67 -25.48 -7.84
C CYS A 100 -6.61 -25.32 -6.76
N VAL A 101 -6.64 -24.22 -6.00
CA VAL A 101 -5.77 -24.02 -4.85
C VAL A 101 -6.06 -25.06 -3.77
N PHE A 102 -7.32 -25.22 -3.37
CA PHE A 102 -7.76 -26.17 -2.35
C PHE A 102 -7.36 -27.61 -2.68
N TRP A 103 -7.53 -28.03 -3.95
CA TRP A 103 -7.09 -29.33 -4.45
C TRP A 103 -5.58 -29.54 -4.27
N ASN A 104 -4.77 -28.52 -4.65
CA ASN A 104 -3.31 -28.59 -4.51
C ASN A 104 -2.82 -28.47 -3.08
N LEU A 105 -3.65 -27.98 -2.17
CA LEU A 105 -3.42 -27.96 -0.72
C LEU A 105 -3.91 -29.26 -0.04
N HIS A 106 -4.22 -30.30 -0.80
CA HIS A 106 -4.76 -31.58 -0.30
C HIS A 106 -6.00 -31.36 0.58
N PHE A 107 -6.92 -30.51 0.10
CA PHE A 107 -8.18 -30.15 0.77
C PHE A 107 -8.00 -29.43 2.12
N SER A 108 -6.81 -28.86 2.39
CA SER A 108 -6.58 -27.98 3.54
C SER A 108 -7.07 -26.56 3.25
N ARG A 109 -7.65 -25.91 4.26
CA ARG A 109 -7.99 -24.48 4.22
C ARG A 109 -6.83 -23.58 4.59
N ASN A 110 -5.74 -24.13 5.16
CA ASN A 110 -4.54 -23.39 5.46
C ASN A 110 -3.95 -22.83 4.17
N HIS A 111 -3.52 -21.59 4.18
CA HIS A 111 -2.93 -20.88 3.03
C HIS A 111 -3.85 -20.71 1.80
N LEU A 112 -5.17 -21.03 1.91
CA LEU A 112 -6.12 -20.97 0.79
C LEU A 112 -6.18 -19.58 0.12
N PHE A 113 -5.98 -18.52 0.88
CA PHE A 113 -5.98 -17.12 0.42
C PHE A 113 -4.59 -16.46 0.41
N GLU A 114 -3.54 -17.21 0.78
CA GLU A 114 -2.16 -16.73 0.75
C GLU A 114 -1.47 -17.02 -0.60
N ILE A 115 -2.08 -17.85 -1.44
CA ILE A 115 -1.56 -18.22 -2.74
C ILE A 115 -2.59 -18.03 -3.85
N ASP A 116 -2.13 -17.62 -5.03
CA ASP A 116 -2.92 -17.46 -6.24
C ASP A 116 -2.20 -18.03 -7.47
N LEU A 117 -2.98 -18.61 -8.39
CA LEU A 117 -2.46 -19.33 -9.56
C LEU A 117 -2.59 -18.53 -10.85
N ALA A 118 -3.56 -17.62 -10.91
CA ALA A 118 -4.01 -16.93 -12.13
C ALA A 118 -4.22 -17.89 -13.31
N ASN A 119 -4.83 -19.05 -13.02
CA ASN A 119 -5.11 -20.10 -14.00
C ASN A 119 -6.42 -19.84 -14.77
N THR A 120 -7.26 -18.94 -14.27
CA THR A 120 -8.52 -18.50 -14.87
C THR A 120 -8.70 -16.99 -14.69
N GLY A 121 -9.55 -16.38 -15.53
CA GLY A 121 -9.82 -14.93 -15.47
C GLY A 121 -10.36 -14.41 -16.79
N THR A 122 -10.76 -13.14 -16.82
CA THR A 122 -11.42 -12.51 -17.97
C THR A 122 -10.40 -11.94 -18.96
N ASP A 123 -10.68 -12.07 -20.26
CA ASP A 123 -9.96 -11.38 -21.33
C ASP A 123 -10.54 -9.97 -21.50
N ILE A 124 -9.78 -8.97 -21.06
CA ILE A 124 -10.20 -7.55 -21.11
C ILE A 124 -9.83 -6.85 -22.41
N THR A 125 -9.03 -7.47 -23.29
CA THR A 125 -8.51 -6.82 -24.52
C THR A 125 -9.59 -6.43 -25.52
N LYS A 126 -10.78 -7.01 -25.40
CA LYS A 126 -11.94 -6.72 -26.25
C LYS A 126 -12.79 -5.56 -25.74
N LEU A 127 -12.62 -5.16 -24.49
CA LEU A 127 -13.40 -4.08 -23.87
C LEU A 127 -13.08 -2.72 -24.53
N ARG A 128 -14.07 -1.85 -24.54
CA ARG A 128 -13.95 -0.50 -25.07
C ARG A 128 -12.88 0.29 -24.31
N GLU A 129 -12.92 0.24 -22.98
CA GLU A 129 -12.00 0.94 -22.09
C GLU A 129 -10.55 0.50 -22.33
N PHE A 130 -10.32 -0.80 -22.59
CA PHE A 130 -9.00 -1.30 -22.95
C PHE A 130 -8.52 -0.73 -24.29
N LYS A 131 -9.40 -0.72 -25.31
CA LYS A 131 -9.06 -0.22 -26.64
C LYS A 131 -8.75 1.28 -26.63
N GLU A 132 -9.50 2.07 -25.86
CA GLU A 132 -9.36 3.51 -25.71
C GLU A 132 -8.15 3.93 -24.86
N ALA A 133 -7.67 3.08 -23.96
CA ALA A 133 -6.54 3.39 -23.08
C ALA A 133 -5.22 3.49 -23.84
N ASP A 134 -4.39 4.43 -23.48
CA ASP A 134 -3.01 4.58 -23.97
C ASP A 134 -2.04 3.70 -23.18
N ILE A 135 -2.29 3.52 -21.88
CA ILE A 135 -1.53 2.68 -20.94
C ILE A 135 -2.47 1.77 -20.17
N ILE A 136 -2.05 0.54 -19.95
CA ILE A 136 -2.73 -0.40 -19.04
C ILE A 136 -1.95 -0.45 -17.74
N HIS A 137 -2.60 -0.09 -16.65
CA HIS A 137 -2.02 -0.12 -15.31
C HIS A 137 -2.63 -1.29 -14.53
N LEU A 138 -1.85 -2.34 -14.32
CA LEU A 138 -2.25 -3.46 -13.47
C LEU A 138 -1.96 -3.12 -12.00
N SER A 139 -2.93 -3.42 -11.13
CA SER A 139 -2.79 -3.31 -9.69
C SER A 139 -2.92 -4.71 -9.05
N TRP A 140 -3.90 -4.97 -8.22
CA TRP A 140 -4.12 -6.28 -7.66
C TRP A 140 -5.15 -7.06 -8.50
N ILE A 141 -4.69 -8.03 -9.32
CA ILE A 141 -5.47 -8.66 -10.40
C ILE A 141 -5.78 -10.15 -10.13
N ASN A 142 -5.64 -10.58 -8.89
CA ASN A 142 -5.75 -11.96 -8.44
C ASN A 142 -7.21 -12.40 -8.23
N GLN A 143 -7.40 -13.59 -7.70
CA GLN A 143 -8.71 -14.19 -7.39
C GLN A 143 -9.66 -14.24 -8.59
N GLY A 144 -9.17 -14.75 -9.72
CA GLY A 144 -9.98 -14.95 -10.91
C GLY A 144 -10.26 -13.68 -11.75
N MET A 145 -9.65 -12.53 -11.42
CA MET A 145 -9.78 -11.30 -12.23
C MET A 145 -9.07 -11.47 -13.59
N LEU A 146 -7.76 -11.72 -13.57
CA LEU A 146 -6.97 -11.99 -14.77
C LEU A 146 -6.22 -13.32 -14.66
N SER A 147 -6.22 -14.08 -15.75
CA SER A 147 -5.35 -15.25 -15.89
C SER A 147 -3.98 -14.87 -16.46
N LEU A 148 -2.97 -15.73 -16.28
CA LEU A 148 -1.67 -15.56 -16.97
C LEU A 148 -1.83 -15.48 -18.49
N ASN A 149 -2.83 -16.17 -19.06
CA ASN A 149 -3.14 -16.06 -20.49
C ASN A 149 -3.76 -14.69 -20.84
N SER A 150 -4.60 -14.13 -19.98
CA SER A 150 -5.14 -12.77 -20.15
C SER A 150 -4.02 -11.73 -20.09
N ILE A 151 -3.08 -11.89 -19.15
CA ILE A 151 -1.90 -11.01 -19.05
C ILE A 151 -1.04 -11.12 -20.32
N LYS A 152 -0.80 -12.33 -20.82
CA LYS A 152 -0.10 -12.52 -22.10
C LYS A 152 -0.78 -11.75 -23.25
N LYS A 153 -2.10 -11.84 -23.38
CA LYS A 153 -2.86 -11.11 -24.42
C LYS A 153 -2.73 -9.58 -24.27
N ILE A 154 -2.75 -9.08 -23.03
CA ILE A 154 -2.52 -7.65 -22.74
C ILE A 154 -1.12 -7.26 -23.24
N LEU A 155 -0.09 -8.01 -22.90
CA LEU A 155 1.29 -7.75 -23.34
C LEU A 155 1.45 -7.81 -24.85
N CYS A 156 0.81 -8.80 -25.49
CA CYS A 156 0.81 -8.94 -26.96
C CYS A 156 0.03 -7.84 -27.70
N SER A 157 -0.75 -7.01 -27.01
CA SER A 157 -1.48 -5.89 -27.64
C SER A 157 -0.60 -4.72 -28.06
N GLY A 158 0.67 -4.71 -27.64
CA GLY A 158 1.61 -3.61 -27.88
C GLY A 158 1.36 -2.37 -27.03
N LYS A 159 0.35 -2.35 -26.14
CA LYS A 159 0.16 -1.24 -25.20
C LYS A 159 1.19 -1.31 -24.07
N PRO A 160 1.75 -0.18 -23.62
CA PRO A 160 2.61 -0.15 -22.42
C PRO A 160 1.85 -0.66 -21.20
N VAL A 161 2.52 -1.47 -20.38
CA VAL A 161 1.94 -2.02 -19.15
C VAL A 161 2.76 -1.55 -17.95
N VAL A 162 2.11 -0.86 -17.02
CA VAL A 162 2.69 -0.54 -15.69
C VAL A 162 1.99 -1.43 -14.67
N TRP A 163 2.73 -2.06 -13.77
CA TRP A 163 2.16 -2.94 -12.77
C TRP A 163 2.59 -2.51 -11.36
N THR A 164 1.61 -1.99 -10.59
CA THR A 164 1.85 -1.68 -9.17
C THR A 164 1.69 -2.94 -8.33
N MET A 165 2.77 -3.29 -7.64
CA MET A 165 2.85 -4.41 -6.73
C MET A 165 2.46 -3.97 -5.32
N HIS A 166 1.36 -4.52 -4.81
CA HIS A 166 0.92 -4.34 -3.42
C HIS A 166 1.45 -5.46 -2.52
N ASP A 167 1.87 -6.56 -3.10
CA ASP A 167 2.49 -7.72 -2.47
C ASP A 167 3.52 -8.37 -3.40
N LEU A 168 4.10 -9.49 -3.00
CA LEU A 168 5.17 -10.15 -3.74
C LEU A 168 4.66 -11.05 -4.87
N TRP A 169 3.35 -11.25 -5.04
CA TRP A 169 2.83 -12.22 -6.01
C TRP A 169 3.35 -12.03 -7.44
N PRO A 170 3.45 -10.81 -8.01
CA PRO A 170 4.00 -10.63 -9.36
C PRO A 170 5.46 -11.09 -9.48
N ALA A 171 6.23 -11.06 -8.40
CA ALA A 171 7.64 -11.42 -8.36
C ALA A 171 7.91 -12.84 -7.81
N SER A 172 6.89 -13.54 -7.34
CA SER A 172 6.95 -14.91 -6.80
C SER A 172 6.29 -15.94 -7.73
N GLY A 173 6.31 -17.23 -7.35
CA GLY A 173 5.52 -18.27 -8.04
C GLY A 173 4.03 -18.10 -7.77
N ILE A 174 3.62 -18.29 -6.53
CA ILE A 174 2.21 -18.34 -6.13
C ILE A 174 1.86 -17.51 -4.90
N CYS A 175 2.82 -17.15 -4.06
CA CYS A 175 2.59 -16.53 -2.75
C CYS A 175 2.51 -15.01 -2.83
N HIS A 176 1.67 -14.42 -1.98
CA HIS A 176 1.56 -12.97 -1.78
C HIS A 176 2.65 -12.45 -0.83
N TYR A 177 3.03 -13.25 0.17
CA TYR A 177 4.09 -12.94 1.14
C TYR A 177 5.10 -14.08 1.17
N ALA A 178 6.37 -13.74 1.31
CA ALA A 178 7.45 -14.72 1.24
C ALA A 178 7.67 -15.49 2.55
N HIS A 179 7.25 -14.96 3.71
CA HIS A 179 7.46 -15.55 5.03
C HIS A 179 8.90 -16.05 5.25
N GLY A 180 9.88 -15.22 4.82
CA GLY A 180 11.32 -15.58 4.90
C GLY A 180 11.82 -16.54 3.81
N CYS A 181 11.01 -16.92 2.83
CA CYS A 181 11.43 -17.74 1.70
C CYS A 181 12.12 -16.89 0.63
N TYR A 182 13.29 -17.29 0.14
CA TYR A 182 14.06 -16.59 -0.91
C TYR A 182 14.10 -17.37 -2.23
N ARG A 183 13.34 -18.46 -2.39
CA ARG A 183 13.41 -19.32 -3.58
C ARG A 183 12.96 -18.62 -4.86
N TYR A 184 12.10 -17.61 -4.78
CA TYR A 184 11.64 -16.82 -5.91
C TYR A 184 12.79 -16.07 -6.64
N GLU A 185 13.94 -15.93 -6.00
CA GLU A 185 15.12 -15.27 -6.59
C GLU A 185 15.69 -16.04 -7.77
N ASN A 186 15.70 -17.37 -7.71
CA ASN A 186 16.29 -18.24 -8.74
C ASN A 186 15.30 -19.19 -9.40
N GLY A 187 14.05 -19.21 -8.94
CA GLY A 187 12.98 -20.09 -9.38
C GLY A 187 12.33 -20.77 -8.18
N CYS A 188 11.00 -20.73 -8.13
CA CYS A 188 10.25 -21.40 -7.07
C CYS A 188 10.31 -22.93 -7.20
N GLY A 189 9.97 -23.61 -6.12
CA GLY A 189 9.95 -25.06 -5.92
C GLY A 189 10.22 -25.38 -4.46
N ASN A 190 9.91 -26.59 -3.99
CA ASN A 190 9.94 -27.00 -2.57
C ASN A 190 9.24 -25.96 -1.69
N CYS A 191 8.04 -25.54 -2.11
CA CYS A 191 7.33 -24.40 -1.51
C CYS A 191 6.84 -24.73 -0.09
N PRO A 192 7.20 -23.92 0.93
CA PRO A 192 6.79 -24.19 2.30
C PRO A 192 5.27 -24.07 2.54
N LEU A 193 4.55 -23.35 1.66
CA LEU A 193 3.09 -23.20 1.73
C LEU A 193 2.33 -24.40 1.14
N LEU A 194 3.03 -25.32 0.48
CA LEU A 194 2.42 -26.52 -0.09
C LEU A 194 2.60 -27.74 0.85
N PRO A 195 1.68 -28.73 0.82
CA PRO A 195 1.77 -29.93 1.61
C PRO A 195 3.12 -30.63 1.45
N GLY A 196 3.69 -31.14 2.54
CA GLY A 196 5.00 -31.82 2.53
C GLY A 196 6.16 -30.93 2.11
N ARG A 197 6.02 -29.59 2.19
CA ARG A 197 6.98 -28.58 1.71
C ARG A 197 7.22 -28.62 0.19
N GLY A 198 6.28 -29.17 -0.56
CA GLY A 198 6.33 -29.24 -2.01
C GLY A 198 7.44 -30.13 -2.57
N SER A 199 7.82 -29.89 -3.82
CA SER A 199 8.94 -30.53 -4.53
C SER A 199 9.63 -29.55 -5.46
N SER A 200 10.77 -29.93 -6.03
CA SER A 200 11.51 -29.10 -6.99
C SER A 200 10.69 -28.71 -8.24
N ASN A 201 9.69 -29.50 -8.60
CA ASN A 201 8.78 -29.24 -9.72
C ASN A 201 7.32 -29.15 -9.26
N ASP A 202 7.07 -28.57 -8.10
CA ASP A 202 5.74 -28.37 -7.53
C ASP A 202 4.94 -27.26 -8.26
N LEU A 203 3.76 -26.97 -7.72
CA LEU A 203 2.87 -25.94 -8.26
C LEU A 203 3.55 -24.57 -8.34
N SER A 204 4.34 -24.20 -7.32
CA SER A 204 5.03 -22.90 -7.29
C SER A 204 6.06 -22.77 -8.41
N SER A 205 6.82 -23.83 -8.68
CA SER A 205 7.79 -23.92 -9.78
C SER A 205 7.10 -23.82 -11.15
N LYS A 206 5.98 -24.54 -11.32
CA LYS A 206 5.21 -24.53 -12.58
C LYS A 206 4.63 -23.15 -12.89
N VAL A 207 4.03 -22.49 -11.89
CA VAL A 207 3.46 -21.15 -12.08
C VAL A 207 4.58 -20.12 -12.30
N TRP A 208 5.70 -20.21 -11.57
CA TRP A 208 6.87 -19.36 -11.78
C TRP A 208 7.40 -19.42 -13.23
N LYS A 209 7.58 -20.63 -13.75
CA LYS A 209 8.02 -20.85 -15.14
C LYS A 209 7.02 -20.25 -16.15
N ARG A 210 5.71 -20.41 -15.90
CA ARG A 210 4.66 -19.81 -16.74
C ARG A 210 4.70 -18.29 -16.70
N LYS A 211 4.83 -17.66 -15.50
CA LYS A 211 5.00 -16.21 -15.37
C LYS A 211 6.21 -15.73 -16.15
N LYS A 212 7.36 -16.42 -16.01
CA LYS A 212 8.58 -16.08 -16.74
C LYS A 212 8.33 -16.06 -18.25
N ALA A 213 7.69 -17.09 -18.79
CA ALA A 213 7.34 -17.13 -20.21
C ALA A 213 6.38 -16.00 -20.63
N VAL A 214 5.40 -15.66 -19.78
CA VAL A 214 4.43 -14.58 -20.06
C VAL A 214 5.10 -13.21 -20.06
N TYR A 215 5.97 -12.92 -19.11
CA TYR A 215 6.60 -11.61 -18.96
C TYR A 215 7.55 -11.23 -20.11
N HIS A 216 8.03 -12.22 -20.87
CA HIS A 216 8.82 -11.98 -22.08
C HIS A 216 8.02 -11.50 -23.30
N HIS A 217 6.68 -11.49 -23.25
CA HIS A 217 5.86 -11.12 -24.42
C HIS A 217 5.67 -9.61 -24.63
N GLY A 218 6.09 -8.77 -23.72
CA GLY A 218 5.90 -7.32 -23.86
C GLY A 218 6.72 -6.49 -22.89
N ASN A 219 6.59 -5.19 -23.02
CA ASN A 219 7.28 -4.24 -22.17
C ASN A 219 6.44 -3.95 -20.93
N MET A 220 7.05 -4.14 -19.77
CA MET A 220 6.43 -3.94 -18.47
C MET A 220 7.33 -3.07 -17.59
N TRP A 221 6.70 -2.20 -16.83
CA TRP A 221 7.31 -1.43 -15.75
C TRP A 221 6.66 -1.84 -14.44
N PHE A 222 7.47 -2.23 -13.48
CA PHE A 222 6.94 -2.54 -12.15
C PHE A 222 7.14 -1.35 -11.22
N VAL A 223 6.09 -1.05 -10.46
CA VAL A 223 6.10 -0.09 -9.36
C VAL A 223 5.80 -0.87 -8.08
N THR A 224 6.50 -0.57 -6.99
CA THR A 224 6.23 -1.13 -5.66
C THR A 224 5.85 -0.02 -4.72
N CYS A 225 4.95 -0.29 -3.77
CA CYS A 225 4.50 0.75 -2.85
C CYS A 225 5.57 1.17 -1.82
N SER A 226 6.59 0.32 -1.59
CA SER A 226 7.68 0.58 -0.65
C SER A 226 9.04 0.23 -1.24
N GLN A 227 10.10 0.83 -0.70
CA GLN A 227 11.48 0.45 -1.00
C GLN A 227 11.79 -0.98 -0.53
N TRP A 228 11.17 -1.39 0.58
CA TRP A 228 11.30 -2.76 1.08
C TRP A 228 10.84 -3.78 0.03
N LEU A 229 9.64 -3.60 -0.55
CA LEU A 229 9.15 -4.48 -1.59
C LEU A 229 9.95 -4.34 -2.88
N ALA A 230 10.45 -3.14 -3.21
CA ALA A 230 11.33 -2.93 -4.36
C ALA A 230 12.62 -3.75 -4.25
N ARG A 231 13.24 -3.80 -3.07
CA ARG A 231 14.42 -4.64 -2.82
C ARG A 231 14.12 -6.12 -3.05
N GLN A 232 12.99 -6.62 -2.57
CA GLN A 232 12.57 -8.00 -2.80
C GLN A 232 12.26 -8.27 -4.27
N ALA A 233 11.51 -7.39 -4.93
CA ALA A 233 11.15 -7.51 -6.35
C ALA A 233 12.39 -7.55 -7.25
N LYS A 234 13.38 -6.68 -7.01
CA LYS A 234 14.66 -6.66 -7.76
C LYS A 234 15.49 -7.93 -7.62
N ARG A 235 15.34 -8.65 -6.51
CA ARG A 235 16.00 -9.96 -6.29
C ARG A 235 15.30 -11.10 -7.06
N SER A 236 14.05 -10.90 -7.48
CA SER A 236 13.29 -11.94 -8.19
C SER A 236 13.88 -12.29 -9.54
N GLY A 237 14.05 -13.58 -9.79
CA GLY A 237 14.45 -14.10 -11.10
C GLY A 237 13.40 -13.87 -12.21
N LEU A 238 12.14 -13.55 -11.86
CA LEU A 238 11.10 -13.16 -12.82
C LEU A 238 11.29 -11.75 -13.35
N LEU A 239 11.80 -10.83 -12.51
CA LEU A 239 11.90 -9.41 -12.83
C LEU A 239 13.32 -8.98 -13.20
N ARG A 240 14.25 -9.93 -13.40
CA ARG A 240 15.62 -9.65 -13.80
C ARG A 240 15.66 -8.91 -15.14
N GLY A 241 16.24 -7.71 -15.15
CA GLY A 241 16.32 -6.86 -16.34
C GLY A 241 15.07 -6.03 -16.63
N ILE A 242 14.03 -6.11 -15.78
CA ILE A 242 12.83 -5.29 -15.87
C ILE A 242 12.94 -4.11 -14.91
N SER A 243 12.46 -2.93 -15.32
CA SER A 243 12.45 -1.73 -14.46
C SER A 243 11.54 -1.94 -13.26
N VAL A 244 12.08 -1.69 -12.07
CA VAL A 244 11.33 -1.71 -10.79
C VAL A 244 11.60 -0.41 -10.05
N ARG A 245 10.56 0.42 -9.88
CA ARG A 245 10.60 1.67 -9.11
C ARG A 245 9.78 1.54 -7.83
N SER A 246 10.06 2.38 -6.85
CA SER A 246 9.22 2.49 -5.66
C SER A 246 8.49 3.83 -5.69
N ILE A 247 7.16 3.78 -5.67
CA ILE A 247 6.26 4.94 -5.58
C ILE A 247 5.19 4.58 -4.55
N PRO A 248 5.05 5.35 -3.47
CA PRO A 248 4.09 5.02 -2.41
C PRO A 248 2.64 5.16 -2.86
N ASN A 249 1.71 4.63 -2.05
CA ASN A 249 0.29 4.84 -2.26
C ASN A 249 -0.06 6.31 -2.01
N PRO A 250 -0.99 6.91 -2.78
CA PRO A 250 -1.46 8.27 -2.52
C PRO A 250 -2.53 8.32 -1.44
N ILE A 251 -2.64 9.49 -0.78
CA ILE A 251 -3.75 9.81 0.12
C ILE A 251 -4.31 11.19 -0.23
N ASP A 252 -5.62 11.34 -0.06
CA ASP A 252 -6.28 12.64 -0.17
C ASP A 252 -6.12 13.40 1.15
N THR A 253 -5.27 14.42 1.12
CA THR A 253 -4.95 15.27 2.27
C THR A 253 -5.99 16.37 2.51
N HIS A 254 -7.07 16.45 1.72
CA HIS A 254 -8.25 17.26 2.00
C HIS A 254 -9.33 16.49 2.75
N ILE A 255 -9.31 15.15 2.64
CA ILE A 255 -10.20 14.28 3.42
C ILE A 255 -9.53 13.92 4.74
N PHE A 256 -8.28 13.42 4.69
CA PHE A 256 -7.51 13.05 5.86
C PHE A 256 -6.61 14.23 6.27
N GLU A 257 -7.05 14.99 7.23
CA GLU A 257 -6.37 16.17 7.76
C GLU A 257 -6.63 16.31 9.26
N PRO A 258 -5.80 17.04 10.00
CA PRO A 258 -6.03 17.30 11.42
C PRO A 258 -7.35 18.02 11.66
N GLN A 259 -8.15 17.51 12.59
CA GLN A 259 -9.41 18.09 13.05
C GLN A 259 -9.44 18.21 14.57
N ASP A 260 -10.43 18.90 15.10
CA ASP A 260 -10.64 19.01 16.55
C ASP A 260 -10.92 17.64 17.18
N LYS A 261 -10.01 17.23 18.07
CA LYS A 261 -10.04 15.92 18.73
C LYS A 261 -11.28 15.73 19.63
N GLN A 262 -11.69 16.75 20.35
CA GLN A 262 -12.83 16.66 21.26
C GLN A 262 -14.13 16.53 20.45
N LYS A 263 -14.26 17.32 19.39
CA LYS A 263 -15.40 17.21 18.47
C LYS A 263 -15.48 15.83 17.82
N ALA A 264 -14.34 15.27 17.38
CA ALA A 264 -14.30 13.92 16.84
C ALA A 264 -14.77 12.87 17.86
N ARG A 265 -14.32 12.97 19.11
CA ARG A 265 -14.77 12.06 20.19
C ARG A 265 -16.26 12.18 20.48
N GLN A 266 -16.80 13.39 20.53
CA GLN A 266 -18.24 13.62 20.74
C GLN A 266 -19.06 12.99 19.59
N GLN A 267 -18.67 13.19 18.33
CA GLN A 267 -19.32 12.60 17.16
C GLN A 267 -19.33 11.06 17.18
N LEU A 268 -18.27 10.46 17.73
CA LEU A 268 -18.13 9.01 17.86
C LEU A 268 -18.70 8.46 19.17
N GLN A 269 -19.24 9.32 20.03
CA GLN A 269 -19.74 8.97 21.36
C GLN A 269 -18.68 8.29 22.24
N LEU A 270 -17.43 8.70 22.05
CA LEU A 270 -16.30 8.22 22.86
C LEU A 270 -16.16 9.07 24.12
N PRO A 271 -15.71 8.49 25.24
CA PRO A 271 -15.46 9.25 26.47
C PRO A 271 -14.38 10.30 26.31
N GLU A 272 -14.48 11.35 27.11
CA GLU A 272 -13.47 12.42 27.19
C GLU A 272 -12.24 11.97 27.99
N TYR A 273 -11.53 10.96 27.49
CA TYR A 273 -10.25 10.57 28.07
C TYR A 273 -9.15 11.59 27.74
N LYS A 274 -8.14 11.68 28.60
CA LYS A 274 -6.92 12.41 28.26
C LYS A 274 -6.18 11.74 27.12
N ARG A 275 -6.14 10.38 27.10
CA ARG A 275 -5.41 9.56 26.14
C ARG A 275 -6.30 8.53 25.49
N LEU A 276 -6.25 8.43 24.17
CA LEU A 276 -6.95 7.40 23.40
C LEU A 276 -5.97 6.71 22.45
N ILE A 277 -5.75 5.43 22.67
CA ILE A 277 -4.94 4.57 21.81
C ILE A 277 -5.84 4.01 20.71
N LEU A 278 -5.42 4.05 19.46
CA LEU A 278 -6.20 3.53 18.34
C LEU A 278 -5.50 2.32 17.72
N PHE A 279 -6.27 1.25 17.51
CA PHE A 279 -5.90 0.11 16.68
C PHE A 279 -6.87 -0.01 15.50
N VAL A 280 -6.37 -0.24 14.28
CA VAL A 280 -7.21 -0.38 13.08
C VAL A 280 -6.82 -1.62 12.30
N SER A 281 -7.81 -2.48 12.03
CA SER A 281 -7.64 -3.65 11.16
C SER A 281 -8.97 -4.00 10.50
N GLN A 282 -8.94 -4.52 9.26
CA GLN A 282 -10.17 -5.01 8.62
C GLN A 282 -10.85 -6.10 9.45
N ARG A 283 -10.07 -6.98 10.09
CA ARG A 283 -10.48 -7.97 11.08
C ARG A 283 -9.45 -8.01 12.19
N VAL A 284 -9.88 -7.80 13.42
CA VAL A 284 -8.96 -7.83 14.57
C VAL A 284 -8.37 -9.21 14.83
N THR A 285 -9.02 -10.25 14.32
CA THR A 285 -8.57 -11.65 14.39
C THR A 285 -7.47 -12.00 13.35
N ASP A 286 -7.07 -11.07 12.48
CA ASP A 286 -5.94 -11.28 11.56
C ASP A 286 -4.61 -11.29 12.34
N GLN A 287 -4.08 -12.50 12.59
CA GLN A 287 -2.82 -12.71 13.32
C GLN A 287 -1.65 -11.91 12.73
N ARG A 288 -1.64 -11.68 11.42
CA ARG A 288 -0.61 -10.88 10.75
C ARG A 288 -0.56 -9.43 11.24
N LYS A 289 -1.67 -8.92 11.81
CA LYS A 289 -1.76 -7.56 12.37
C LYS A 289 -1.24 -7.44 13.80
N GLY A 290 -0.86 -8.57 14.43
CA GLY A 290 -0.14 -8.59 15.69
C GLY A 290 -0.96 -8.21 16.91
N MET A 291 -2.27 -8.52 16.93
CA MET A 291 -3.14 -8.23 18.07
C MET A 291 -2.60 -8.80 19.39
N ASP A 292 -2.03 -9.99 19.38
CA ASP A 292 -1.48 -10.62 20.59
C ASP A 292 -0.34 -9.76 21.19
N TYR A 293 0.53 -9.19 20.34
CA TYR A 293 1.58 -8.27 20.79
C TYR A 293 1.02 -6.94 21.29
N PHE A 294 -0.10 -6.49 20.72
CA PHE A 294 -0.78 -5.28 21.19
C PHE A 294 -1.34 -5.47 22.59
N ILE A 295 -2.03 -6.61 22.84
CA ILE A 295 -2.57 -6.96 24.17
C ILE A 295 -1.42 -7.03 25.19
N ASP A 296 -0.37 -7.79 24.89
CA ASP A 296 0.81 -7.95 25.74
C ASP A 296 1.47 -6.60 26.09
N ALA A 297 1.58 -5.72 25.08
CA ALA A 297 2.18 -4.39 25.27
C ALA A 297 1.32 -3.50 26.17
N ILE A 298 -0.01 -3.52 26.01
CA ILE A 298 -0.92 -2.78 26.89
C ILE A 298 -0.86 -3.29 28.33
N ASP A 299 -0.85 -4.61 28.54
CA ASP A 299 -0.80 -5.20 29.88
C ASP A 299 0.51 -4.84 30.60
N LYS A 300 1.65 -4.89 29.89
CA LYS A 300 2.95 -4.47 30.42
C LYS A 300 2.99 -2.99 30.75
N MET A 301 2.53 -2.14 29.83
CA MET A 301 2.47 -0.69 30.01
C MET A 301 1.64 -0.33 31.24
N VAL A 302 0.48 -0.97 31.43
CA VAL A 302 -0.38 -0.72 32.61
C VAL A 302 0.22 -1.28 33.90
N ALA A 303 0.99 -2.36 33.84
CA ALA A 303 1.69 -2.88 34.99
C ALA A 303 2.82 -1.93 35.47
N GLU A 304 3.52 -1.29 34.54
CA GLU A 304 4.58 -0.30 34.83
C GLU A 304 4.01 1.08 35.21
N HIS A 305 2.83 1.45 34.60
CA HIS A 305 2.17 2.75 34.76
C HIS A 305 0.69 2.57 35.14
N PRO A 306 0.36 2.16 36.37
CA PRO A 306 -1.01 1.86 36.81
C PRO A 306 -1.99 3.04 36.71
N GLU A 307 -1.48 4.28 36.81
CA GLU A 307 -2.25 5.52 36.68
C GLU A 307 -2.90 5.71 35.30
N MET A 308 -2.44 4.98 34.29
CA MET A 308 -3.04 5.00 32.95
C MET A 308 -4.46 4.45 32.93
N LYS A 309 -4.85 3.62 33.89
CA LYS A 309 -6.21 3.06 33.98
C LYS A 309 -7.28 4.14 34.14
N ASP A 310 -6.95 5.25 34.79
CA ASP A 310 -7.90 6.30 35.11
C ASP A 310 -8.10 7.30 33.97
N ASN A 311 -7.19 7.31 32.99
CA ASN A 311 -7.17 8.40 31.99
C ASN A 311 -6.89 7.95 30.55
N THR A 312 -6.80 6.64 30.30
CA THR A 312 -6.49 6.08 28.98
C THR A 312 -7.53 5.05 28.55
N GLY A 313 -7.96 5.12 27.29
CA GLY A 313 -8.84 4.15 26.67
C GLY A 313 -8.31 3.67 25.32
N ILE A 314 -8.90 2.60 24.79
CA ILE A 314 -8.53 2.00 23.52
C ILE A 314 -9.72 2.03 22.59
N ALA A 315 -9.59 2.69 21.43
CA ALA A 315 -10.56 2.61 20.34
C ALA A 315 -10.11 1.55 19.32
N ILE A 316 -11.03 0.72 18.88
CA ILE A 316 -10.74 -0.35 17.91
C ILE A 316 -11.68 -0.22 16.71
N LEU A 317 -11.10 0.08 15.55
CA LEU A 317 -11.81 0.14 14.27
C LEU A 317 -11.56 -1.14 13.48
N GLY A 318 -12.61 -1.91 13.27
CA GLY A 318 -12.57 -3.15 12.47
C GLY A 318 -13.64 -4.15 12.86
N GLY A 319 -13.81 -5.17 12.02
CA GLY A 319 -14.74 -6.26 12.33
C GLY A 319 -14.24 -7.11 13.50
N HIS A 320 -15.17 -7.59 14.31
CA HIS A 320 -14.93 -8.40 15.52
C HIS A 320 -14.23 -7.63 16.66
N ALA A 321 -14.32 -6.29 16.68
CA ALA A 321 -13.70 -5.46 17.72
C ALA A 321 -14.32 -5.74 19.12
N GLU A 322 -15.58 -6.12 19.17
CA GLU A 322 -16.32 -6.51 20.37
C GLU A 322 -15.72 -7.73 21.09
N GLU A 323 -15.02 -8.61 20.36
CA GLU A 323 -14.37 -9.78 20.95
C GLU A 323 -13.19 -9.43 21.87
N LEU A 324 -12.74 -8.18 21.84
CA LEU A 324 -11.60 -7.68 22.62
C LEU A 324 -12.02 -7.03 23.94
N GLU A 325 -13.31 -6.81 24.14
CA GLU A 325 -13.82 -6.31 25.42
C GLU A 325 -13.44 -7.26 26.56
N GLY A 326 -12.86 -6.72 27.61
CA GLY A 326 -12.37 -7.47 28.78
C GLY A 326 -11.10 -8.28 28.57
N LYS A 327 -10.48 -8.24 27.38
CA LYS A 327 -9.19 -8.89 27.10
C LYS A 327 -7.97 -7.97 27.28
N LEU A 328 -8.18 -6.68 27.45
CA LEU A 328 -7.15 -5.66 27.63
C LEU A 328 -7.26 -5.03 29.01
N ALA A 329 -6.15 -4.63 29.58
CA ALA A 329 -6.09 -4.00 30.91
C ALA A 329 -6.68 -2.57 30.94
N LEU A 330 -7.01 -1.99 29.77
CA LEU A 330 -7.64 -0.69 29.61
C LEU A 330 -9.06 -0.83 29.02
N PRO A 331 -9.97 0.15 29.25
CA PRO A 331 -11.29 0.17 28.63
C PRO A 331 -11.21 0.16 27.11
N VAL A 332 -12.00 -0.72 26.46
CA VAL A 332 -12.05 -0.89 25.00
C VAL A 332 -13.36 -0.32 24.46
N TYR A 333 -13.26 0.44 23.37
CA TYR A 333 -14.40 1.04 22.64
C TYR A 333 -14.41 0.50 21.22
N PRO A 334 -15.20 -0.53 20.94
CA PRO A 334 -15.35 -1.08 19.60
C PRO A 334 -16.12 -0.10 18.71
N ILE A 335 -15.51 0.35 17.62
CA ILE A 335 -16.15 1.22 16.62
C ILE A 335 -16.83 0.39 15.53
N GLY A 336 -16.40 -0.88 15.39
CA GLY A 336 -16.88 -1.77 14.35
C GLY A 336 -16.29 -1.48 12.97
N TYR A 337 -16.87 -2.08 11.92
CA TYR A 337 -16.43 -1.91 10.56
C TYR A 337 -17.05 -0.67 9.93
N VAL A 338 -16.23 0.26 9.44
CA VAL A 338 -16.65 1.52 8.82
C VAL A 338 -16.08 1.61 7.41
N THR A 339 -16.89 2.08 6.45
CA THR A 339 -16.49 2.32 5.04
C THR A 339 -16.52 3.78 4.66
N ASP A 340 -17.21 4.62 5.41
CA ASP A 340 -17.29 6.06 5.19
C ASP A 340 -15.96 6.73 5.56
N GLN A 341 -15.37 7.44 4.61
CA GLN A 341 -14.05 8.05 4.77
C GLN A 341 -14.04 9.20 5.79
N GLN A 342 -15.14 9.95 5.91
CA GLN A 342 -15.22 11.04 6.89
C GLN A 342 -15.28 10.47 8.30
N ARG A 343 -16.06 9.42 8.51
CA ARG A 343 -16.12 8.73 9.80
C ARG A 343 -14.79 8.06 10.15
N ILE A 344 -14.10 7.46 9.17
CA ILE A 344 -12.74 6.90 9.37
C ILE A 344 -11.77 8.02 9.77
N ARG A 345 -11.80 9.17 9.10
CA ARG A 345 -11.00 10.36 9.48
C ARG A 345 -11.28 10.80 10.91
N ASP A 346 -12.56 10.84 11.31
CA ASP A 346 -12.95 11.26 12.67
C ASP A 346 -12.41 10.27 13.70
N VAL A 347 -12.37 8.96 13.39
CA VAL A 347 -11.75 7.95 14.26
C VAL A 347 -10.25 8.22 14.46
N TYR A 348 -9.50 8.53 13.39
CA TYR A 348 -8.11 8.91 13.55
C TYR A 348 -7.96 10.19 14.37
N ASN A 349 -8.73 11.22 14.09
CA ASN A 349 -8.65 12.49 14.81
C ASN A 349 -9.01 12.37 16.30
N ALA A 350 -9.82 11.41 16.69
CA ALA A 350 -10.14 11.14 18.10
C ALA A 350 -8.93 10.61 18.90
N ALA A 351 -7.96 9.98 18.22
CA ALA A 351 -6.84 9.27 18.84
C ALA A 351 -5.67 10.19 19.24
N ASN A 352 -4.87 9.74 20.21
CA ASN A 352 -3.58 10.35 20.56
C ASN A 352 -2.40 9.58 19.95
N VAL A 353 -2.54 8.28 19.79
CA VAL A 353 -1.53 7.43 19.17
C VAL A 353 -2.22 6.33 18.37
N PHE A 354 -1.69 6.04 17.19
CA PHE A 354 -2.10 4.89 16.39
C PHE A 354 -1.07 3.78 16.51
N VAL A 355 -1.50 2.57 16.83
CA VAL A 355 -0.61 1.41 17.05
C VAL A 355 -0.89 0.35 16.01
N LEU A 356 0.16 -0.07 15.27
CA LEU A 356 0.09 -1.13 14.28
C LEU A 356 1.28 -2.09 14.40
N PRO A 357 1.23 -3.11 15.25
CA PRO A 357 2.29 -4.09 15.44
C PRO A 357 2.20 -5.22 14.41
N SER A 358 2.05 -4.89 13.12
CA SER A 358 2.00 -5.88 12.04
C SER A 358 3.27 -6.72 11.99
N LEU A 359 3.11 -8.02 11.77
CA LEU A 359 4.21 -8.98 11.62
C LEU A 359 4.74 -9.05 10.19
N GLU A 360 3.94 -8.65 9.21
CA GLU A 360 4.33 -8.47 7.81
C GLU A 360 3.37 -7.47 7.15
N ASP A 361 3.90 -6.36 6.64
CA ASP A 361 3.12 -5.35 5.92
C ASP A 361 4.00 -4.62 4.89
N ASN A 362 3.45 -4.32 3.72
CA ASN A 362 4.20 -3.61 2.69
C ASN A 362 4.25 -2.11 2.97
N LEU A 363 3.12 -1.42 2.79
CA LEU A 363 2.95 0.01 3.09
C LEU A 363 1.51 0.23 3.59
N PRO A 364 1.28 0.11 4.91
CA PRO A 364 -0.07 0.15 5.47
C PRO A 364 -0.72 1.52 5.30
N ASN A 365 -1.84 1.57 4.57
CA ASN A 365 -2.61 2.80 4.37
C ASN A 365 -3.07 3.41 5.70
N THR A 366 -3.31 2.57 6.73
CA THR A 366 -3.76 3.00 8.06
C THR A 366 -2.73 3.88 8.78
N ILE A 367 -1.43 3.61 8.64
CA ILE A 367 -0.36 4.51 9.14
C ILE A 367 -0.41 5.85 8.41
N MET A 368 -0.57 5.81 7.08
CA MET A 368 -0.64 7.02 6.26
C MET A 368 -1.85 7.88 6.64
N GLU A 369 -3.00 7.26 6.86
CA GLU A 369 -4.25 7.91 7.28
C GLU A 369 -4.11 8.55 8.67
N ALA A 370 -3.55 7.82 9.63
CA ALA A 370 -3.27 8.35 10.96
C ALA A 370 -2.32 9.56 10.92
N MET A 371 -1.19 9.42 10.22
CA MET A 371 -0.21 10.51 10.06
C MET A 371 -0.79 11.72 9.34
N ALA A 372 -1.67 11.53 8.35
CA ALA A 372 -2.36 12.61 7.66
C ALA A 372 -3.27 13.40 8.60
N CYS A 373 -3.89 12.74 9.58
CA CYS A 373 -4.69 13.34 10.65
C CYS A 373 -3.83 13.90 11.81
N GLY A 374 -2.50 13.91 11.68
CA GLY A 374 -1.61 14.41 12.71
C GLY A 374 -1.47 13.48 13.92
N VAL A 375 -1.77 12.19 13.76
CA VAL A 375 -1.64 11.21 14.85
C VAL A 375 -0.30 10.47 14.73
N PRO A 376 0.59 10.59 15.72
CA PRO A 376 1.82 9.83 15.76
C PRO A 376 1.55 8.32 15.78
N CYS A 377 2.41 7.57 15.10
CA CYS A 377 2.23 6.13 14.93
C CYS A 377 3.30 5.33 15.67
N VAL A 378 2.91 4.19 16.23
CA VAL A 378 3.83 3.20 16.80
C VAL A 378 3.65 1.90 16.03
N GLY A 379 4.76 1.33 15.53
CA GLY A 379 4.70 0.08 14.75
C GLY A 379 6.02 -0.70 14.81
N PHE A 380 5.97 -1.98 14.47
CA PHE A 380 7.17 -2.80 14.43
C PHE A 380 8.09 -2.45 13.24
N LYS A 381 9.39 -2.74 13.41
CA LYS A 381 10.42 -2.61 12.36
C LYS A 381 10.25 -3.71 11.29
N VAL A 382 9.12 -3.68 10.57
CA VAL A 382 8.71 -4.71 9.62
C VAL A 382 8.29 -4.06 8.30
N GLY A 383 8.67 -4.67 7.17
CA GLY A 383 8.21 -4.27 5.85
C GLY A 383 8.55 -2.82 5.50
N GLY A 384 7.55 -2.07 5.05
CA GLY A 384 7.65 -0.65 4.75
C GLY A 384 7.28 0.27 5.91
N ILE A 385 6.93 -0.25 7.10
CA ILE A 385 6.59 0.58 8.27
C ILE A 385 7.72 1.54 8.64
N PRO A 386 9.02 1.14 8.68
CA PRO A 386 10.12 2.06 8.96
C PRO A 386 10.37 3.12 7.87
N GLU A 387 9.75 2.98 6.69
CA GLU A 387 9.80 4.01 5.65
C GLU A 387 8.77 5.12 5.90
N MET A 388 7.70 4.80 6.64
CA MET A 388 6.63 5.72 6.99
C MET A 388 6.90 6.42 8.32
N ILE A 389 7.30 5.66 9.33
CA ILE A 389 7.58 6.18 10.67
C ILE A 389 9.09 6.48 10.79
N ASP A 390 9.44 7.76 10.86
CA ASP A 390 10.78 8.21 11.24
C ASP A 390 10.89 8.15 12.77
N HIS A 391 11.63 7.15 13.27
CA HIS A 391 11.74 6.85 14.70
C HIS A 391 12.10 8.09 15.53
N CYS A 392 11.32 8.36 16.56
CA CYS A 392 11.41 9.51 17.45
C CYS A 392 11.26 10.90 16.77
N LYS A 393 10.71 10.95 15.53
CA LYS A 393 10.46 12.21 14.82
C LYS A 393 8.99 12.43 14.47
N ASN A 394 8.28 11.39 14.04
CA ASN A 394 6.85 11.42 13.75
C ASN A 394 6.10 10.20 14.33
N GLY A 395 6.76 9.46 15.21
CA GLY A 395 6.27 8.26 15.86
C GLY A 395 7.40 7.38 16.36
N TYR A 396 7.11 6.13 16.69
CA TYR A 396 8.07 5.19 17.25
C TYR A 396 8.11 3.87 16.47
N VAL A 397 9.30 3.43 16.09
CA VAL A 397 9.51 2.12 15.45
C VAL A 397 10.06 1.17 16.49
N ALA A 398 9.22 0.25 16.94
CA ALA A 398 9.58 -0.79 17.90
C ALA A 398 10.29 -1.97 17.23
N ALA A 399 11.12 -2.68 17.97
CA ALA A 399 11.76 -3.91 17.54
C ALA A 399 10.70 -4.95 17.16
N GLU A 400 10.97 -5.73 16.08
CA GLU A 400 10.03 -6.74 15.59
C GLU A 400 9.70 -7.76 16.68
N ARG A 401 8.40 -8.04 16.87
CA ARG A 401 7.87 -9.02 17.82
C ARG A 401 8.29 -8.79 19.28
N ASN A 402 8.55 -7.56 19.65
CA ASN A 402 8.93 -7.19 21.00
C ASN A 402 7.83 -6.32 21.64
N ALA A 403 7.02 -6.94 22.52
CA ALA A 403 5.93 -6.25 23.22
C ALA A 403 6.43 -5.22 24.23
N ASP A 404 7.59 -5.43 24.87
CA ASP A 404 8.17 -4.45 25.81
C ASP A 404 8.58 -3.16 25.08
N ASP A 405 9.23 -3.28 23.91
CA ASP A 405 9.61 -2.11 23.12
C ASP A 405 8.38 -1.44 22.49
N LEU A 406 7.33 -2.20 22.18
CA LEU A 406 6.05 -1.64 21.71
C LEU A 406 5.38 -0.83 22.83
N ALA A 407 5.31 -1.38 24.06
CA ALA A 407 4.79 -0.70 25.26
C ALA A 407 5.55 0.61 25.54
N LYS A 408 6.89 0.55 25.54
CA LYS A 408 7.76 1.71 25.66
C LYS A 408 7.46 2.78 24.59
N GLY A 409 7.30 2.36 23.34
CA GLY A 409 7.00 3.28 22.24
C GLY A 409 5.64 3.97 22.41
N ILE A 410 4.62 3.24 22.86
CA ILE A 410 3.28 3.79 23.13
C ILE A 410 3.37 4.82 24.27
N HIS A 411 3.99 4.46 25.39
CA HIS A 411 4.18 5.36 26.53
C HIS A 411 4.99 6.60 26.15
N TRP A 412 6.09 6.42 25.43
CA TRP A 412 6.93 7.53 24.97
C TRP A 412 6.14 8.55 24.12
N VAL A 413 5.31 8.10 23.19
CA VAL A 413 4.46 9.00 22.38
C VAL A 413 3.44 9.73 23.23
N LEU A 414 2.86 9.07 24.23
CA LEU A 414 1.77 9.63 25.05
C LEU A 414 2.23 10.60 26.13
N ASP A 415 3.43 10.39 26.72
CA ASP A 415 3.83 11.03 27.97
C ASP A 415 5.21 11.71 27.94
N GLU A 416 6.14 11.24 27.11
CA GLU A 416 7.53 11.68 27.17
C GLU A 416 7.92 12.61 26.00
N SER A 417 7.20 12.52 24.86
CA SER A 417 7.54 13.23 23.64
C SER A 417 6.85 14.60 23.54
N ASP A 418 7.42 15.49 22.72
CA ASP A 418 6.70 16.66 22.22
C ASP A 418 5.66 16.23 21.19
N TYR A 419 4.44 16.02 21.65
CA TYR A 419 3.32 15.56 20.80
C TYR A 419 3.07 16.49 19.62
N THR A 420 3.18 17.81 19.81
CA THR A 420 2.93 18.77 18.74
C THR A 420 3.98 18.65 17.64
N ALA A 421 5.25 18.55 18.01
CA ALA A 421 6.33 18.33 17.05
C ALA A 421 6.18 17.00 16.29
N LEU A 422 5.78 15.90 16.97
CA LEU A 422 5.52 14.61 16.32
C LEU A 422 4.35 14.70 15.32
N SER A 423 3.26 15.37 15.70
CA SER A 423 2.07 15.56 14.87
C SER A 423 2.40 16.37 13.62
N GLU A 424 3.07 17.51 13.76
CA GLU A 424 3.48 18.36 12.63
C GLU A 424 4.43 17.61 11.67
N ALA A 425 5.38 16.84 12.21
CA ALA A 425 6.30 16.04 11.42
C ALA A 425 5.57 14.92 10.65
N ALA A 426 4.55 14.29 11.25
CA ALA A 426 3.72 13.28 10.62
C ALA A 426 2.95 13.87 9.43
N VAL A 427 2.22 14.97 9.63
CA VAL A 427 1.50 15.68 8.56
C VAL A 427 2.45 16.14 7.47
N GLY A 428 3.57 16.78 7.85
CA GLY A 428 4.57 17.26 6.89
C GLY A 428 5.16 16.16 6.02
N LYS A 429 5.38 14.95 6.58
CA LYS A 429 5.84 13.79 5.79
C LYS A 429 4.77 13.31 4.81
N VAL A 430 3.52 13.24 5.23
CA VAL A 430 2.41 12.85 4.35
C VAL A 430 2.27 13.82 3.19
N GLN A 431 2.28 15.11 3.45
CA GLN A 431 2.18 16.15 2.44
C GLN A 431 3.28 16.03 1.37
N ARG A 432 4.53 15.83 1.80
CA ARG A 432 5.67 15.73 0.88
C ARG A 432 5.71 14.42 0.10
N CYS A 433 5.40 13.28 0.74
CA CYS A 433 5.70 11.96 0.18
C CYS A 433 4.47 11.23 -0.35
N TYR A 434 3.29 11.45 0.26
CA TYR A 434 2.11 10.62 0.05
C TYR A 434 0.89 11.38 -0.48
N SER A 435 0.95 12.72 -0.59
CA SER A 435 -0.16 13.49 -1.16
C SER A 435 -0.48 13.05 -2.59
N GLN A 436 -1.74 13.15 -2.99
CA GLN A 436 -2.19 12.81 -4.35
C GLN A 436 -1.29 13.43 -5.41
N ARG A 437 -0.95 14.73 -5.27
CA ARG A 437 -0.11 15.44 -6.23
C ARG A 437 1.30 14.86 -6.31
N SER A 438 1.95 14.64 -5.15
CA SER A 438 3.32 14.10 -5.10
C SER A 438 3.42 12.73 -5.75
N VAL A 439 2.44 11.85 -5.49
CA VAL A 439 2.42 10.50 -6.03
C VAL A 439 2.04 10.50 -7.51
N ALA A 440 1.02 11.26 -7.92
CA ALA A 440 0.61 11.34 -9.32
C ALA A 440 1.77 11.80 -10.23
N MET A 441 2.55 12.80 -9.82
CA MET A 441 3.71 13.25 -10.59
C MET A 441 4.74 12.15 -10.82
N GLN A 442 5.04 11.33 -9.81
CA GLN A 442 5.95 10.20 -9.94
C GLN A 442 5.41 9.12 -10.91
N TYR A 443 4.11 8.84 -10.87
CA TYR A 443 3.49 7.92 -11.84
C TYR A 443 3.49 8.48 -13.25
N LEU A 444 3.29 9.78 -13.43
CA LEU A 444 3.37 10.44 -14.74
C LEU A 444 4.75 10.29 -15.39
N GLU A 445 5.83 10.34 -14.59
CA GLU A 445 7.18 10.05 -15.10
C GLU A 445 7.28 8.63 -15.64
N VAL A 446 6.80 7.62 -14.89
CA VAL A 446 6.80 6.22 -15.32
C VAL A 446 5.94 6.03 -16.57
N TYR A 447 4.78 6.65 -16.65
CA TYR A 447 3.91 6.55 -17.82
C TYR A 447 4.52 7.20 -19.07
N ASN A 448 5.14 8.36 -18.93
CA ASN A 448 5.83 9.02 -20.03
C ASN A 448 7.00 8.18 -20.57
N GLU A 449 7.79 7.57 -19.69
CA GLU A 449 8.83 6.63 -20.10
C GLU A 449 8.29 5.42 -20.83
N ALA A 450 7.18 4.87 -20.33
CA ALA A 450 6.54 3.71 -20.94
C ALA A 450 5.98 4.01 -22.33
N LEU A 451 5.43 5.22 -22.54
CA LEU A 451 4.97 5.69 -23.84
C LEU A 451 6.13 5.99 -24.80
N ALA A 452 7.18 6.67 -24.32
CA ALA A 452 8.36 6.97 -25.13
C ALA A 452 9.03 5.69 -25.65
N TYR A 453 9.17 4.66 -24.82
CA TYR A 453 9.74 3.37 -25.19
C TYR A 453 8.93 2.66 -26.29
N LYS A 454 7.61 2.81 -26.30
CA LYS A 454 6.74 2.28 -27.36
C LYS A 454 7.05 2.93 -28.71
N ASN A 455 7.23 4.27 -28.72
CA ASN A 455 7.48 5.02 -29.95
C ASN A 455 8.84 4.74 -30.60
N PHE A 456 9.83 4.26 -29.83
CA PHE A 456 11.14 3.87 -30.36
C PHE A 456 11.15 2.48 -31.03
N ARG A 457 10.12 1.66 -30.85
CA ARG A 457 10.01 0.30 -31.40
C ARG A 457 9.05 0.17 -32.59
N LEU A 458 8.33 1.23 -32.94
CA LEU A 458 7.51 1.36 -34.16
C LEU A 458 8.32 2.04 -35.25
#